data_3b406e33a2b6c7a092d568b78764112e
#
_entry.id   3b406e33a2b6c7a092d568b78764112e
#
_cell.length_a   1.000
_cell.length_b   1.000
_cell.length_c   1.000
_cell.angle_alpha   90.00
_cell.angle_beta   90.00
_cell.angle_gamma   90.00
#
_symmetry.space_group_name_H-M   'P 1'
#
loop_
_entity.id
_entity.type
_entity.pdbx_description
1 polymer ?
#
loop_
_entity_poly.entity_id
_entity_poly.type
_entity_poly.pdbx_seq_one_letter_code
_entity_poly.pdbx_strand_id
1 'polypeptide(L)'
;DSSTYPVGSTPKLTLTITNTGDVACTRDVGPKANELEITSGGYHVWASDDCNASSKSKVAELKPGDKVASSITWSGRLSQKGCPNGQGAEAKPGRYDLVGRNGAVTSKQTPFALTAS
;
A
#
# COMPACT_ATOMS: atom_id res chain seq x y z
N ASP A 1 -5.39 -9.62 1.63
CA ASP A 1 -5.43 -11.02 1.86
C ASP A 1 -6.60 -11.76 1.22
N SER A 2 -7.66 -11.08 0.84
CA SER A 2 -8.72 -11.61 0.00
C SER A 2 -8.63 -10.94 -1.37
N SER A 3 -9.19 -11.57 -2.39
CA SER A 3 -9.24 -10.98 -3.72
C SER A 3 -10.52 -10.19 -3.97
N THR A 4 -11.50 -10.27 -3.09
CA THR A 4 -12.75 -9.52 -3.20
C THR A 4 -13.17 -9.00 -1.83
N TYR A 5 -13.77 -7.81 -1.84
CA TYR A 5 -14.30 -7.16 -0.63
C TYR A 5 -15.61 -6.47 -0.97
N PRO A 6 -16.60 -6.48 -0.06
CA PRO A 6 -17.80 -5.66 -0.29
C PRO A 6 -17.47 -4.17 -0.15
N VAL A 7 -18.19 -3.34 -0.90
CA VAL A 7 -18.10 -1.88 -0.77
C VAL A 7 -18.43 -1.51 0.68
N GLY A 8 -17.69 -0.55 1.23
CA GLY A 8 -17.84 -0.12 2.62
C GLY A 8 -16.98 -0.89 3.61
N SER A 9 -16.33 -1.98 3.18
CA SER A 9 -15.38 -2.68 4.06
C SER A 9 -14.06 -1.90 4.16
N THR A 10 -13.23 -2.28 5.13
CA THR A 10 -11.93 -1.65 5.37
C THR A 10 -10.83 -2.71 5.21
N PRO A 11 -10.42 -2.99 3.96
CA PRO A 11 -9.44 -4.03 3.71
C PRO A 11 -8.10 -3.74 4.38
N LYS A 12 -7.47 -4.78 4.91
CA LYS A 12 -6.11 -4.70 5.44
C LYS A 12 -5.14 -4.99 4.30
N LEU A 13 -4.24 -4.04 4.07
CA LEU A 13 -3.23 -4.12 3.01
C LEU A 13 -1.87 -4.36 3.65
N THR A 14 -1.09 -5.27 3.08
CA THR A 14 0.22 -5.64 3.64
C THR A 14 1.31 -5.49 2.58
N LEU A 15 2.38 -4.78 2.96
CA LEU A 15 3.61 -4.68 2.17
C LEU A 15 4.67 -5.56 2.85
N THR A 16 5.22 -6.51 2.10
CA THR A 16 6.30 -7.37 2.60
C THR A 16 7.59 -7.06 1.85
N ILE A 17 8.65 -6.77 2.61
CA ILE A 17 9.98 -6.51 2.07
C ILE A 17 10.85 -7.71 2.37
N THR A 18 11.44 -8.30 1.33
CA THR A 18 12.27 -9.50 1.45
C THR A 18 13.65 -9.22 0.86
N ASN A 19 14.71 -9.61 1.59
CA ASN A 19 16.05 -9.60 1.03
C ASN A 19 16.27 -10.91 0.27
N THR A 20 16.24 -10.82 -1.06
CA THR A 20 16.46 -11.98 -1.94
C THR A 20 17.91 -12.12 -2.40
N GLY A 21 18.80 -11.21 -1.95
CA GLY A 21 20.21 -11.25 -2.30
C GLY A 21 21.00 -12.22 -1.44
N ASP A 22 22.30 -12.28 -1.69
CA ASP A 22 23.22 -13.19 -1.00
C ASP A 22 23.92 -12.55 0.19
N VAL A 23 23.79 -11.24 0.36
CA VAL A 23 24.43 -10.48 1.44
C VAL A 23 23.39 -9.70 2.20
N ALA A 24 23.70 -9.39 3.47
CA ALA A 24 22.83 -8.53 4.28
C ALA A 24 22.79 -7.13 3.70
N CYS A 25 21.65 -6.46 3.85
CA CYS A 25 21.49 -5.07 3.44
C CYS A 25 20.80 -4.26 4.54
N THR A 26 21.06 -2.96 4.57
CA THR A 26 20.39 -2.03 5.45
C THR A 26 19.37 -1.25 4.65
N ARG A 27 18.14 -1.16 5.16
CA ARG A 27 17.05 -0.52 4.43
C ARG A 27 16.09 0.16 5.40
N ASP A 28 15.54 1.30 4.98
CA ASP A 28 14.46 1.94 5.71
C ASP A 28 13.17 1.16 5.43
N VAL A 29 12.65 0.50 6.46
CA VAL A 29 11.40 -0.30 6.37
C VAL A 29 10.25 0.41 7.08
N GLY A 30 10.44 1.67 7.44
CA GLY A 30 9.42 2.47 8.11
C GLY A 30 8.47 3.18 7.16
N PRO A 31 7.47 3.87 7.72
CA PRO A 31 6.41 4.51 6.91
C PRO A 31 6.92 5.57 5.92
N LYS A 32 8.05 6.22 6.22
CA LYS A 32 8.62 7.23 5.32
C LYS A 32 8.96 6.66 3.95
N ALA A 33 9.50 5.45 3.92
CA ALA A 33 9.96 4.81 2.69
C ALA A 33 8.89 3.92 2.06
N ASN A 34 7.85 3.53 2.82
CA ASN A 34 6.82 2.60 2.37
C ASN A 34 5.60 3.34 1.84
N GLU A 35 5.10 2.90 0.70
CA GLU A 35 3.83 3.41 0.16
C GLU A 35 3.03 2.26 -0.43
N LEU A 36 1.72 2.28 -0.18
CA LEU A 36 0.76 1.40 -0.84
C LEU A 36 -0.16 2.27 -1.66
N GLU A 37 -0.32 1.95 -2.93
CA GLU A 37 -1.16 2.71 -3.85
C GLU A 37 -2.19 1.80 -4.49
N ILE A 38 -3.43 2.29 -4.60
CA ILE A 38 -4.51 1.61 -5.29
C ILE A 38 -4.87 2.42 -6.53
N THR A 39 -4.95 1.73 -7.66
CA THR A 39 -5.36 2.33 -8.94
C THR A 39 -6.51 1.52 -9.54
N SER A 40 -7.23 2.13 -10.46
CA SER A 40 -8.28 1.46 -11.22
C SER A 40 -8.22 1.96 -12.66
N GLY A 41 -7.91 1.05 -13.59
CA GLY A 41 -7.77 1.41 -15.00
C GLY A 41 -6.70 2.47 -15.25
N GLY A 42 -5.65 2.50 -14.42
CA GLY A 42 -4.59 3.48 -14.50
C GLY A 42 -4.85 4.78 -13.75
N TYR A 43 -6.05 4.96 -13.21
CA TYR A 43 -6.39 6.14 -12.41
C TYR A 43 -6.03 5.92 -10.94
N HIS A 44 -5.41 6.94 -10.34
CA HIS A 44 -5.12 6.93 -8.92
C HIS A 44 -6.41 6.92 -8.10
N VAL A 45 -6.53 5.96 -7.18
CA VAL A 45 -7.68 5.84 -6.28
C VAL A 45 -7.30 6.27 -4.88
N TRP A 46 -6.19 5.75 -4.36
CA TRP A 46 -5.77 6.01 -2.99
C TRP A 46 -4.29 5.64 -2.84
N ALA A 47 -3.61 6.35 -1.95
CA ALA A 47 -2.27 5.96 -1.52
C ALA A 47 -2.13 6.20 -0.02
N SER A 48 -1.32 5.38 0.63
CA SER A 48 -1.11 5.48 2.08
C SER A 48 -0.50 6.83 2.49
N ASP A 49 0.22 7.49 1.59
CA ASP A 49 0.87 8.77 1.87
C ASP A 49 0.01 9.98 1.52
N ASP A 50 -1.16 9.79 0.90
CA ASP A 50 -1.98 10.91 0.43
C ASP A 50 -2.41 11.83 1.57
N CYS A 51 -3.00 11.27 2.61
CA CYS A 51 -3.51 12.03 3.75
C CYS A 51 -2.59 11.98 4.96
N ASN A 52 -1.69 11.00 5.02
CA ASN A 52 -0.89 10.71 6.20
C ASN A 52 0.57 10.47 5.85
N ALA A 53 1.15 11.34 5.02
CA ALA A 53 2.58 11.23 4.71
C ALA A 53 3.38 11.26 6.02
N SER A 54 4.24 10.27 6.20
CA SER A 54 5.01 10.14 7.43
C SER A 54 6.48 10.48 7.18
N SER A 55 7.08 11.22 8.13
CA SER A 55 8.51 11.48 8.13
C SER A 55 9.30 10.44 8.95
N LYS A 56 8.60 9.48 9.54
CA LYS A 56 9.24 8.47 10.40
C LYS A 56 9.93 7.41 9.57
N SER A 57 11.14 7.09 9.93
CA SER A 57 11.90 6.01 9.33
C SER A 57 12.23 4.94 10.36
N LYS A 58 12.46 3.73 9.88
CA LYS A 58 12.90 2.61 10.71
C LYS A 58 13.93 1.83 9.91
N VAL A 59 15.20 2.10 10.16
CA VAL A 59 16.29 1.43 9.45
C VAL A 59 16.53 0.08 10.11
N ALA A 60 16.57 -0.96 9.28
CA ALA A 60 16.80 -2.32 9.73
C ALA A 60 17.82 -3.02 8.83
N GLU A 61 18.59 -3.92 9.41
CA GLU A 61 19.44 -4.82 8.66
C GLU A 61 18.64 -6.05 8.28
N LEU A 62 18.63 -6.38 6.99
CA LEU A 62 17.97 -7.57 6.48
C LEU A 62 19.05 -8.54 6.00
N LYS A 63 19.11 -9.70 6.64
CA LYS A 63 19.99 -10.79 6.21
C LYS A 63 19.35 -11.51 5.03
N PRO A 64 20.12 -12.28 4.24
CA PRO A 64 19.50 -13.04 3.14
C PRO A 64 18.31 -13.86 3.63
N GLY A 65 17.18 -13.73 2.96
CA GLY A 65 15.95 -14.42 3.30
C GLY A 65 15.08 -13.73 4.34
N ASP A 66 15.57 -12.67 4.99
CA ASP A 66 14.78 -11.96 5.98
C ASP A 66 13.60 -11.23 5.33
N LYS A 67 12.49 -11.17 6.06
CA LYS A 67 11.27 -10.51 5.63
C LYS A 67 10.78 -9.54 6.70
N VAL A 68 10.27 -8.39 6.26
CA VAL A 68 9.58 -7.43 7.13
C VAL A 68 8.23 -7.14 6.50
N ALA A 69 7.17 -7.31 7.28
CA ALA A 69 5.80 -7.02 6.82
C ALA A 69 5.29 -5.76 7.51
N SER A 70 4.61 -4.92 6.73
CA SER A 70 4.00 -3.68 7.21
C SER A 70 2.57 -3.64 6.71
N SER A 71 1.61 -3.38 7.60
CA SER A 71 0.19 -3.42 7.26
C SER A 71 -0.46 -2.08 7.51
N ILE A 72 -1.44 -1.75 6.66
CA ILE A 72 -2.27 -0.57 6.83
C ILE A 72 -3.70 -0.92 6.41
N THR A 73 -4.67 -0.32 7.11
CA THR A 73 -6.09 -0.52 6.77
C THR A 73 -6.54 0.60 5.86
N TRP A 74 -7.12 0.24 4.71
CA TRP A 74 -7.69 1.21 3.77
C TRP A 74 -9.13 1.49 4.18
N SER A 75 -9.48 2.78 4.24
CA SER A 75 -10.83 3.20 4.64
C SER A 75 -11.90 2.92 3.56
N GLY A 76 -11.49 2.48 2.36
CA GLY A 76 -12.42 2.27 1.27
C GLY A 76 -12.80 3.55 0.52
N ARG A 77 -12.10 4.64 0.78
CA ARG A 77 -12.40 5.95 0.18
C ARG A 77 -11.31 6.41 -0.76
N LEU A 78 -11.70 7.22 -1.73
CA LEU A 78 -10.75 7.86 -2.65
C LEU A 78 -9.91 8.88 -1.90
N SER A 79 -8.69 9.12 -2.37
CA SER A 79 -7.86 10.20 -1.85
C SER A 79 -6.98 10.76 -2.95
N GLN A 80 -6.43 11.95 -2.71
CA GLN A 80 -5.47 12.61 -3.59
C GLN A 80 -4.27 13.06 -2.75
N LYS A 81 -3.13 13.20 -3.41
CA LYS A 81 -1.91 13.63 -2.73
C LYS A 81 -2.13 14.94 -1.97
N GLY A 82 -1.75 14.94 -0.69
CA GLY A 82 -1.96 16.09 0.18
C GLY A 82 -3.35 16.16 0.78
N CYS A 83 -4.27 15.34 0.31
CA CYS A 83 -5.62 15.23 0.87
C CYS A 83 -6.31 16.59 1.06
N PRO A 84 -6.38 17.44 0.01
CA PRO A 84 -6.75 18.84 0.17
C PRO A 84 -8.16 19.06 0.74
N ASN A 85 -9.07 18.11 0.53
CA ASN A 85 -10.45 18.21 1.03
C ASN A 85 -10.79 17.03 1.93
N GLY A 86 -9.78 16.46 2.61
CA GLY A 86 -9.95 15.23 3.35
C GLY A 86 -10.06 14.03 2.42
N GLN A 87 -10.56 12.93 2.93
CA GLN A 87 -10.80 11.77 2.11
C GLN A 87 -12.02 11.99 1.23
N GLY A 88 -12.00 11.45 0.01
CA GLY A 88 -13.07 11.60 -0.95
C GLY A 88 -14.22 10.62 -0.72
N ALA A 89 -14.97 10.39 -1.80
CA ALA A 89 -16.13 9.52 -1.78
C ALA A 89 -15.72 8.06 -1.55
N GLU A 90 -16.68 7.24 -1.13
CA GLU A 90 -16.52 5.80 -1.03
C GLU A 90 -16.21 5.21 -2.41
N ALA A 91 -15.25 4.28 -2.48
CA ALA A 91 -14.90 3.61 -3.71
C ALA A 91 -16.05 2.73 -4.19
N LYS A 92 -16.29 2.74 -5.50
CA LYS A 92 -17.42 2.02 -6.13
C LYS A 92 -17.03 0.58 -6.43
N PRO A 93 -18.02 -0.31 -6.65
CA PRO A 93 -17.72 -1.66 -7.10
C PRO A 93 -16.91 -1.64 -8.40
N GLY A 94 -15.98 -2.57 -8.54
CA GLY A 94 -15.15 -2.67 -9.72
C GLY A 94 -13.83 -3.35 -9.43
N ARG A 95 -12.93 -3.31 -10.42
CA ARG A 95 -11.60 -3.91 -10.30
C ARG A 95 -10.57 -2.85 -9.94
N TYR A 96 -9.66 -3.24 -9.07
CA TYR A 96 -8.60 -2.39 -8.57
C TYR A 96 -7.27 -3.14 -8.58
N ASP A 97 -6.18 -2.38 -8.60
CA ASP A 97 -4.83 -2.93 -8.50
C ASP A 97 -4.11 -2.30 -7.31
N LEU A 98 -3.41 -3.12 -6.53
CA LEU A 98 -2.60 -2.69 -5.41
C LEU A 98 -1.13 -2.80 -5.78
N VAL A 99 -0.38 -1.72 -5.54
CA VAL A 99 1.07 -1.68 -5.73
C VAL A 99 1.72 -1.21 -4.45
N GLY A 100 2.77 -1.89 -4.03
CA GLY A 100 3.59 -1.47 -2.89
C GLY A 100 4.93 -0.92 -3.36
N ARG A 101 5.42 0.10 -2.66
CA ARG A 101 6.73 0.71 -2.93
C ARG A 101 7.52 0.83 -1.64
N ASN A 102 8.84 0.64 -1.75
CA ASN A 102 9.77 0.95 -0.69
C ASN A 102 10.96 1.65 -1.33
N GLY A 103 11.02 2.99 -1.20
CA GLY A 103 11.98 3.78 -1.94
C GLY A 103 11.79 3.60 -3.44
N ALA A 104 12.84 3.18 -4.14
CA ALA A 104 12.78 2.96 -5.59
C ALA A 104 12.28 1.57 -5.99
N VAL A 105 12.07 0.66 -5.03
CA VAL A 105 11.62 -0.69 -5.30
C VAL A 105 10.09 -0.70 -5.37
N THR A 106 9.55 -1.29 -6.44
CA THR A 106 8.10 -1.36 -6.67
C THR A 106 7.68 -2.82 -6.82
N SER A 107 6.59 -3.20 -6.15
CA SER A 107 6.04 -4.54 -6.25
C SER A 107 5.29 -4.74 -7.57
N LYS A 108 4.95 -6.00 -7.87
CA LYS A 108 4.00 -6.29 -8.93
C LYS A 108 2.61 -5.82 -8.52
N GLN A 109 1.77 -5.52 -9.49
CA GLN A 109 0.38 -5.22 -9.23
C GLN A 109 -0.36 -6.44 -8.71
N THR A 110 -1.17 -6.26 -7.68
CA THR A 110 -2.02 -7.31 -7.13
C THR A 110 -3.47 -6.90 -7.37
N PRO A 111 -4.19 -7.61 -8.24
CA PRO A 111 -5.58 -7.25 -8.52
C PRO A 111 -6.52 -7.68 -7.39
N PHE A 112 -7.53 -6.88 -7.17
CA PHE A 112 -8.65 -7.22 -6.30
C PHE A 112 -9.91 -6.53 -6.81
N ALA A 113 -11.06 -6.87 -6.24
CA ALA A 113 -12.32 -6.29 -6.66
C ALA A 113 -13.14 -5.84 -5.45
N LEU A 114 -13.88 -4.76 -5.63
CA LEU A 114 -14.94 -4.38 -4.70
C LEU A 114 -16.27 -4.81 -5.29
N THR A 115 -17.08 -5.49 -4.48
CA THR A 115 -18.39 -5.96 -4.88
C THR A 115 -19.47 -5.06 -4.28
N ALA A 116 -20.65 -5.04 -4.90
CA ALA A 116 -21.80 -4.36 -4.32
C ALA A 116 -22.14 -5.02 -2.98
N SER A 117 -22.42 -4.18 -1.99
CA SER A 117 -22.75 -4.65 -0.64
C SER A 117 -24.18 -5.18 -0.55
#